data_158cb6fa48733f6e978c44b874df6f3e
#
_entry.id   158cb6fa48733f6e978c44b874df6f3e
#
_cell.length_a   1.000
_cell.length_b   1.000
_cell.length_c   1.000
_cell.angle_alpha   90.00
_cell.angle_beta   90.00
_cell.angle_gamma   90.00
#
_symmetry.space_group_name_H-M   'P 1'
#
loop_
_entity.id
_entity.type
_entity.pdbx_description
1 polymer ?
#
loop_
_entity_poly.entity_id
_entity_poly.type
_entity_poly.pdbx_seq_one_letter_code
_entity_poly.pdbx_strand_id
1 'polypeptide(L)'
;MPLTRTLRYGSAGEDVLRVKQRLLSLGYYAPQITQVKSSTFGRDTALAVRAFQAQHALVADGIVGPLTYAALFPEETPAETATVQAGFPTQIGTSAAAAIQAALEGANDVRRAIVLDALQFAYDASEPRDYPTSLYIRGGNLYNADLMPNVITLSRIRTGAQRQPEYYDGGRQEMMERAVEANPLIRGADCSGGVVGLLRHAGVVKPTFDLAADGFAASKSVKHIAQGELLPADLLHKSGHIGLYAGGGYAVEWMGGAYGCQLTRVAARRVWNFVKGKEERFGAWTSFLRPNWY
;
A
#
# COMPACT_ATOMS: atom_id res chain seq x y z
N MET A 1 28.34 2.82 -5.69
CA MET A 1 28.24 1.52 -5.00
C MET A 1 26.80 1.06 -5.13
N PRO A 2 26.53 -0.08 -5.79
CA PRO A 2 25.16 -0.53 -6.06
C PRO A 2 24.40 -0.80 -4.75
N LEU A 3 23.07 -0.71 -4.82
CA LEU A 3 22.19 -1.03 -3.69
C LEU A 3 22.27 -2.54 -3.40
N THR A 4 22.67 -2.90 -2.19
CA THR A 4 22.81 -4.31 -1.77
C THR A 4 21.60 -4.80 -0.97
N ARG A 5 20.74 -3.89 -0.49
CA ARG A 5 19.52 -4.19 0.30
C ARG A 5 18.55 -3.02 0.23
N THR A 6 17.28 -3.29 0.44
CA THR A 6 16.26 -2.25 0.60
C THR A 6 16.48 -1.45 1.89
N LEU A 7 16.40 -0.10 1.80
CA LEU A 7 16.55 0.80 2.95
C LEU A 7 15.20 1.39 3.32
N ARG A 8 14.87 1.36 4.61
CA ARG A 8 13.60 1.83 5.17
C ARG A 8 13.77 2.34 6.59
N TYR A 9 12.73 2.87 7.17
CA TYR A 9 12.75 3.29 8.58
C TYR A 9 13.39 2.19 9.48
N GLY A 10 14.34 2.60 10.32
CA GLY A 10 15.12 1.71 11.18
C GLY A 10 16.37 1.10 10.52
N SER A 11 16.54 1.16 9.20
CA SER A 11 17.80 0.76 8.56
C SER A 11 18.95 1.64 9.05
N ALA A 12 20.14 1.05 9.20
CA ALA A 12 21.35 1.78 9.57
C ALA A 12 22.56 1.30 8.76
N GLY A 13 23.48 2.21 8.45
CA GLY A 13 24.71 1.94 7.68
C GLY A 13 25.12 3.09 6.79
N GLU A 14 26.31 2.96 6.16
CA GLU A 14 26.86 3.95 5.23
C GLU A 14 25.98 4.14 3.98
N ASP A 15 25.32 3.09 3.54
CA ASP A 15 24.32 3.12 2.46
C ASP A 15 23.14 4.05 2.79
N VAL A 16 22.69 4.04 4.05
CA VAL A 16 21.66 4.97 4.54
C VAL A 16 22.20 6.41 4.56
N LEU A 17 23.38 6.62 5.11
CA LEU A 17 23.99 7.95 5.18
C LEU A 17 24.14 8.56 3.78
N ARG A 18 24.57 7.77 2.82
CA ARG A 18 24.72 8.18 1.42
C ARG A 18 23.39 8.61 0.79
N VAL A 19 22.33 7.84 0.95
CA VAL A 19 20.98 8.18 0.49
C VAL A 19 20.51 9.49 1.12
N LYS A 20 20.72 9.66 2.42
CA LYS A 20 20.37 10.89 3.15
C LYS A 20 21.11 12.12 2.61
N GLN A 21 22.42 11.99 2.36
CA GLN A 21 23.22 13.06 1.78
C GLN A 21 22.75 13.45 0.38
N ARG A 22 22.38 12.45 -0.45
CA ARG A 22 21.84 12.68 -1.78
C ARG A 22 20.50 13.41 -1.73
N LEU A 23 19.58 12.95 -0.87
CA LEU A 23 18.27 13.61 -0.67
C LEU A 23 18.43 15.04 -0.16
N LEU A 24 19.39 15.28 0.72
CA LEU A 24 19.70 16.62 1.20
C LEU A 24 20.23 17.51 0.07
N SER A 25 21.16 17.02 -0.74
CA SER A 25 21.71 17.77 -1.89
C SER A 25 20.66 18.08 -2.95
N LEU A 26 19.61 17.26 -3.06
CA LEU A 26 18.48 17.45 -3.96
C LEU A 26 17.35 18.31 -3.35
N GLY A 27 17.49 18.77 -2.10
CA GLY A 27 16.53 19.66 -1.45
C GLY A 27 15.25 18.99 -0.92
N TYR A 28 15.25 17.67 -0.68
CA TYR A 28 14.07 16.93 -0.20
C TYR A 28 13.92 16.93 1.32
N TYR A 29 14.87 17.44 2.06
CA TYR A 29 14.69 17.65 3.51
C TYR A 29 14.04 19.01 3.81
N ALA A 30 13.39 19.12 4.96
CA ALA A 30 12.85 20.39 5.43
C ALA A 30 13.98 21.44 5.56
N PRO A 31 13.72 22.73 5.25
CA PRO A 31 14.77 23.77 5.16
C PRO A 31 15.66 23.93 6.39
N GLN A 32 15.15 23.56 7.59
CA GLN A 32 15.91 23.60 8.83
C GLN A 32 16.95 22.47 8.96
N ILE A 33 16.86 21.43 8.11
CA ILE A 33 17.79 20.29 8.10
C ILE A 33 18.90 20.59 7.07
N THR A 34 20.00 21.14 7.54
CA THR A 34 21.12 21.53 6.70
C THR A 34 22.26 20.50 6.66
N GLN A 35 22.21 19.49 7.54
CA GLN A 35 23.21 18.43 7.62
C GLN A 35 22.58 17.09 8.00
N VAL A 36 23.13 16.01 7.44
CA VAL A 36 22.77 14.62 7.80
C VAL A 36 24.05 13.86 8.14
N LYS A 37 24.26 13.62 9.43
CA LYS A 37 25.45 12.93 9.96
C LYS A 37 25.14 11.51 10.46
N SER A 38 23.90 11.26 10.87
CA SER A 38 23.48 9.94 11.36
C SER A 38 23.30 8.97 10.20
N SER A 39 23.82 7.77 10.32
CA SER A 39 23.64 6.66 9.40
C SER A 39 22.33 5.90 9.61
N THR A 40 21.41 6.41 10.44
CA THR A 40 20.10 5.77 10.70
C THR A 40 19.02 6.40 9.83
N PHE A 41 18.19 5.55 9.22
CA PHE A 41 17.03 5.94 8.43
C PHE A 41 15.87 6.27 9.39
N GLY A 42 15.74 7.54 9.72
CA GLY A 42 14.70 8.05 10.60
C GLY A 42 13.44 8.52 9.86
N ARG A 43 12.50 9.09 10.63
CA ARG A 43 11.23 9.63 10.10
C ARG A 43 11.44 10.70 9.03
N ASP A 44 12.34 11.66 9.27
CA ASP A 44 12.60 12.74 8.32
C ASP A 44 13.19 12.20 7.01
N THR A 45 13.99 11.13 7.09
CA THR A 45 14.51 10.44 5.90
C THR A 45 13.36 9.77 5.12
N ALA A 46 12.42 9.11 5.80
CA ALA A 46 11.27 8.50 5.15
C ALA A 46 10.38 9.55 4.45
N LEU A 47 10.20 10.73 5.07
CA LEU A 47 9.47 11.84 4.47
C LEU A 47 10.20 12.42 3.25
N ALA A 48 11.53 12.60 3.34
CA ALA A 48 12.34 13.07 2.22
C ALA A 48 12.32 12.10 1.04
N VAL A 49 12.40 10.78 1.30
CA VAL A 49 12.26 9.74 0.27
C VAL A 49 10.89 9.80 -0.40
N ARG A 50 9.79 9.94 0.36
CA ARG A 50 8.44 10.07 -0.20
C ARG A 50 8.30 11.30 -1.09
N ALA A 51 8.82 12.44 -0.65
CA ALA A 51 8.80 13.67 -1.45
C ALA A 51 9.58 13.49 -2.76
N PHE A 52 10.75 12.87 -2.70
CA PHE A 52 11.54 12.51 -3.88
C PHE A 52 10.76 11.58 -4.83
N GLN A 53 10.22 10.49 -4.30
CA GLN A 53 9.47 9.51 -5.07
C GLN A 53 8.27 10.13 -5.80
N ALA A 54 7.49 10.96 -5.10
CA ALA A 54 6.34 11.65 -5.68
C ALA A 54 6.72 12.55 -6.86
N GLN A 55 7.86 13.25 -6.80
CA GLN A 55 8.33 14.12 -7.89
C GLN A 55 8.94 13.35 -9.06
N HIS A 56 9.35 12.10 -8.85
CA HIS A 56 9.96 11.25 -9.87
C HIS A 56 9.03 10.15 -10.39
N ALA A 57 7.71 10.33 -10.25
CA ALA A 57 6.68 9.36 -10.65
C ALA A 57 6.93 7.93 -10.10
N LEU A 58 7.55 7.85 -8.92
CA LEU A 58 7.75 6.62 -8.17
C LEU A 58 6.67 6.47 -7.11
N VAL A 59 6.47 5.24 -6.66
CA VAL A 59 5.60 4.96 -5.51
C VAL A 59 6.15 5.66 -4.28
N ALA A 60 5.38 6.59 -3.69
CA ALA A 60 5.77 7.38 -2.54
C ALA A 60 5.60 6.60 -1.21
N ASP A 61 6.26 5.44 -1.10
CA ASP A 61 6.21 4.54 0.06
C ASP A 61 7.22 4.89 1.17
N GLY A 62 8.19 5.74 0.87
CA GLY A 62 9.25 6.12 1.80
C GLY A 62 10.34 5.06 1.95
N ILE A 63 10.42 4.09 1.03
CA ILE A 63 11.37 2.98 1.02
C ILE A 63 12.34 3.18 -0.16
N VAL A 64 13.63 3.05 0.08
CA VAL A 64 14.63 3.07 -0.99
C VAL A 64 14.89 1.64 -1.46
N GLY A 65 14.10 1.21 -2.43
CA GLY A 65 14.33 0.00 -3.21
C GLY A 65 15.14 0.29 -4.48
N PRO A 66 15.32 -0.72 -5.37
CA PRO A 66 16.14 -0.58 -6.58
C PRO A 66 15.75 0.60 -7.46
N LEU A 67 14.46 0.86 -7.66
CA LEU A 67 13.96 1.96 -8.49
C LEU A 67 14.22 3.33 -7.88
N THR A 68 13.94 3.49 -6.59
CA THR A 68 14.23 4.73 -5.87
C THR A 68 15.73 4.99 -5.85
N TYR A 69 16.52 3.94 -5.67
CA TYR A 69 17.98 4.06 -5.72
C TYR A 69 18.47 4.43 -7.12
N ALA A 70 17.96 3.81 -8.17
CA ALA A 70 18.29 4.14 -9.55
C ALA A 70 17.97 5.60 -9.90
N ALA A 71 16.84 6.10 -9.44
CA ALA A 71 16.45 7.50 -9.63
C ALA A 71 17.33 8.48 -8.80
N LEU A 72 17.73 8.09 -7.59
CA LEU A 72 18.67 8.87 -6.77
C LEU A 72 20.09 8.91 -7.34
N PHE A 73 20.54 7.81 -7.94
CA PHE A 73 21.92 7.62 -8.43
C PHE A 73 21.89 7.06 -9.87
N PRO A 74 21.40 7.83 -10.86
CA PRO A 74 21.26 7.35 -12.24
C PRO A 74 22.60 6.96 -12.88
N GLU A 75 23.68 7.60 -12.48
CA GLU A 75 25.04 7.31 -12.97
C GLU A 75 25.62 5.97 -12.52
N GLU A 76 25.01 5.33 -11.52
CA GLU A 76 25.49 4.07 -10.95
C GLU A 76 24.64 2.85 -11.34
N THR A 77 23.55 3.09 -12.05
CA THR A 77 22.55 2.05 -12.37
C THR A 77 22.68 1.65 -13.84
N PRO A 78 22.99 0.36 -14.16
CA PRO A 78 22.99 -0.12 -15.53
C PRO A 78 21.62 0.07 -16.19
N ALA A 79 21.59 0.44 -17.47
CA ALA A 79 20.37 0.73 -18.21
C ALA A 79 19.35 -0.45 -18.27
N GLU A 80 19.82 -1.69 -18.14
CA GLU A 80 18.98 -2.90 -18.16
C GLU A 80 18.10 -3.07 -16.90
N THR A 81 18.47 -2.45 -15.76
CA THR A 81 17.67 -2.56 -14.53
C THR A 81 16.49 -1.58 -14.52
N ALA A 82 16.49 -0.58 -15.39
CA ALA A 82 15.46 0.46 -15.44
C ALA A 82 14.17 0.04 -16.17
N THR A 83 14.19 -1.06 -16.93
CA THR A 83 13.08 -1.41 -17.83
C THR A 83 12.02 -2.34 -17.23
N VAL A 84 12.23 -2.92 -16.05
CA VAL A 84 11.37 -4.01 -15.58
C VAL A 84 10.35 -3.63 -14.49
N GLN A 85 10.45 -2.49 -13.82
CA GLN A 85 9.53 -2.18 -12.69
C GLN A 85 9.27 -0.69 -12.40
N ALA A 86 9.28 0.19 -13.37
CA ALA A 86 8.89 1.58 -13.12
C ALA A 86 7.45 1.64 -12.59
N GLY A 87 7.29 1.95 -11.30
CA GLY A 87 5.99 2.15 -10.63
C GLY A 87 5.49 1.02 -9.75
N PHE A 88 6.14 -0.15 -9.70
CA PHE A 88 5.72 -1.21 -8.78
C PHE A 88 6.40 -1.11 -7.41
N PRO A 89 5.65 -1.27 -6.30
CA PRO A 89 6.23 -1.31 -4.96
C PRO A 89 7.16 -2.51 -4.79
N THR A 90 8.29 -2.30 -4.11
CA THR A 90 9.31 -3.34 -3.89
C THR A 90 8.86 -4.50 -3.02
N GLN A 91 7.73 -4.36 -2.34
CA GLN A 91 7.12 -5.43 -1.54
C GLN A 91 6.23 -6.39 -2.35
N ILE A 92 6.07 -6.16 -3.65
CA ILE A 92 5.32 -7.07 -4.53
C ILE A 92 6.32 -7.97 -5.24
N GLY A 93 6.17 -9.28 -5.09
CA GLY A 93 7.05 -10.27 -5.69
C GLY A 93 7.02 -10.24 -7.22
N THR A 94 8.13 -10.61 -7.84
CA THR A 94 8.34 -10.49 -9.29
C THR A 94 7.25 -11.16 -10.13
N SER A 95 6.76 -12.32 -9.71
CA SER A 95 5.70 -13.05 -10.43
C SER A 95 4.36 -12.31 -10.39
N ALA A 96 3.99 -11.74 -9.25
CA ALA A 96 2.77 -10.95 -9.10
C ALA A 96 2.90 -9.63 -9.89
N ALA A 97 4.04 -8.96 -9.75
CA ALA A 97 4.34 -7.71 -10.44
C ALA A 97 4.23 -7.88 -11.97
N ALA A 98 4.86 -8.92 -12.54
CA ALA A 98 4.80 -9.19 -13.96
C ALA A 98 3.36 -9.45 -14.47
N ALA A 99 2.59 -10.26 -13.74
CA ALA A 99 1.21 -10.58 -14.11
C ALA A 99 0.29 -9.35 -14.05
N ILE A 100 0.45 -8.51 -13.00
CA ILE A 100 -0.33 -7.28 -12.85
C ILE A 100 0.10 -6.26 -13.92
N GLN A 101 1.38 -6.10 -14.16
CA GLN A 101 1.90 -5.18 -15.18
C GLN A 101 1.35 -5.50 -16.56
N ALA A 102 1.39 -6.78 -16.98
CA ALA A 102 0.80 -7.21 -18.25
C ALA A 102 -0.70 -6.88 -18.36
N ALA A 103 -1.45 -7.02 -17.25
CA ALA A 103 -2.86 -6.64 -17.21
C ALA A 103 -3.07 -5.11 -17.27
N LEU A 104 -2.10 -4.32 -16.81
CA LEU A 104 -2.16 -2.86 -16.86
C LEU A 104 -1.78 -2.25 -18.21
N GLU A 105 -1.16 -2.99 -19.12
CA GLU A 105 -0.79 -2.49 -20.46
C GLU A 105 -2.01 -2.01 -21.25
N GLY A 106 -3.16 -2.70 -21.14
CA GLY A 106 -4.43 -2.32 -21.75
C GLY A 106 -5.35 -1.41 -20.93
N ALA A 107 -4.94 -1.04 -19.71
CA ALA A 107 -5.73 -0.20 -18.83
C ALA A 107 -5.52 1.29 -19.10
N ASN A 108 -6.60 2.10 -18.94
CA ASN A 108 -6.45 3.55 -18.99
C ASN A 108 -5.65 4.07 -17.79
N ASP A 109 -5.19 5.33 -17.86
CA ASP A 109 -4.30 5.93 -16.85
C ASP A 109 -4.93 5.98 -15.47
N VAL A 110 -6.24 6.19 -15.37
CA VAL A 110 -6.97 6.25 -14.09
C VAL A 110 -6.96 4.88 -13.41
N ARG A 111 -7.29 3.81 -14.14
CA ARG A 111 -7.26 2.44 -13.62
C ARG A 111 -5.85 2.04 -13.19
N ARG A 112 -4.86 2.39 -14.01
CA ARG A 112 -3.44 2.18 -13.70
C ARG A 112 -3.04 2.88 -12.40
N ALA A 113 -3.38 4.17 -12.25
CA ALA A 113 -3.06 4.94 -11.07
C ALA A 113 -3.70 4.36 -9.79
N ILE A 114 -4.98 3.97 -9.84
CA ILE A 114 -5.70 3.35 -8.71
C ILE A 114 -5.02 2.04 -8.30
N VAL A 115 -4.66 1.18 -9.25
CA VAL A 115 -4.00 -0.10 -8.95
C VAL A 115 -2.61 0.12 -8.35
N LEU A 116 -1.81 1.00 -8.94
CA LEU A 116 -0.46 1.29 -8.43
C LEU A 116 -0.50 1.91 -7.03
N ASP A 117 -1.48 2.78 -6.73
CA ASP A 117 -1.70 3.30 -5.38
C ASP A 117 -2.12 2.17 -4.41
N ALA A 118 -3.02 1.26 -4.82
CA ALA A 118 -3.46 0.14 -3.99
C ALA A 118 -2.31 -0.81 -3.63
N LEU A 119 -1.42 -1.11 -4.58
CA LEU A 119 -0.27 -2.01 -4.37
C LEU A 119 0.72 -1.49 -3.33
N GLN A 120 0.77 -0.17 -3.06
CA GLN A 120 1.62 0.39 -2.01
C GLN A 120 1.26 -0.11 -0.61
N PHE A 121 0.01 -0.51 -0.41
CA PHE A 121 -0.53 -0.95 0.88
C PHE A 121 -0.54 -2.46 1.02
N ALA A 122 -0.43 -3.19 -0.09
CA ALA A 122 -0.56 -4.63 -0.11
C ALA A 122 0.67 -5.35 0.45
N TYR A 123 0.43 -6.31 1.33
CA TYR A 123 1.42 -7.31 1.70
C TYR A 123 1.35 -8.47 0.72
N ASP A 124 2.47 -8.84 0.13
CA ASP A 124 2.62 -10.04 -0.70
C ASP A 124 3.36 -11.10 0.12
N ALA A 125 2.75 -12.27 0.31
CA ALA A 125 3.33 -13.36 1.08
C ALA A 125 4.58 -13.98 0.43
N SER A 126 4.85 -13.70 -0.85
CA SER A 126 6.11 -14.08 -1.50
C SER A 126 7.30 -13.23 -1.07
N GLU A 127 7.03 -12.05 -0.45
CA GLU A 127 8.04 -11.14 0.11
C GLU A 127 7.83 -10.98 1.63
N PRO A 128 8.21 -11.98 2.45
CA PRO A 128 7.85 -12.05 3.87
C PRO A 128 8.29 -10.85 4.69
N ARG A 129 7.44 -10.42 5.63
CA ARG A 129 7.67 -9.34 6.58
C ARG A 129 7.06 -9.69 7.93
N ASP A 130 7.53 -9.05 9.00
CA ASP A 130 7.07 -9.31 10.37
C ASP A 130 5.75 -8.60 10.72
N TYR A 131 5.30 -7.65 9.86
CA TYR A 131 4.09 -6.85 10.07
C TYR A 131 3.48 -6.44 8.71
N PRO A 132 2.17 -6.12 8.68
CA PRO A 132 1.50 -5.72 7.44
C PRO A 132 2.00 -4.36 6.93
N THR A 133 1.95 -4.17 5.63
CA THR A 133 2.31 -2.90 4.96
C THR A 133 1.31 -1.78 5.25
N SER A 134 0.05 -2.15 5.50
CA SER A 134 -1.03 -1.26 5.94
C SER A 134 -1.93 -1.99 6.94
N LEU A 135 -2.34 -1.30 8.00
CA LEU A 135 -3.17 -1.87 9.06
C LEU A 135 -4.64 -1.95 8.65
N TYR A 136 -5.36 -2.93 9.22
CA TYR A 136 -6.81 -2.89 9.21
C TYR A 136 -7.32 -2.10 10.42
N ILE A 137 -8.01 -1.00 10.16
CA ILE A 137 -8.60 -0.13 11.19
C ILE A 137 -10.08 0.02 10.89
N ARG A 138 -10.95 -0.50 11.75
CA ARG A 138 -12.39 -0.40 11.56
C ARG A 138 -12.84 1.07 11.48
N GLY A 139 -13.66 1.37 10.46
CA GLY A 139 -14.10 2.74 10.14
C GLY A 139 -12.98 3.66 9.70
N GLY A 140 -11.80 3.11 9.34
CA GLY A 140 -10.66 3.87 8.85
C GLY A 140 -10.71 4.05 7.33
N ASN A 141 -10.26 5.21 6.85
CA ASN A 141 -9.99 5.49 5.44
C ASN A 141 -8.49 5.76 5.26
N LEU A 142 -7.93 5.41 4.09
CA LEU A 142 -6.51 5.65 3.78
C LEU A 142 -6.15 7.14 3.74
N TYR A 143 -7.10 7.96 3.33
CA TYR A 143 -6.95 9.40 3.18
C TYR A 143 -8.11 10.10 3.89
N ASN A 144 -7.81 11.21 4.55
CA ASN A 144 -8.83 12.10 5.11
C ASN A 144 -9.65 12.78 4.01
N ALA A 145 -10.70 13.53 4.37
CA ALA A 145 -11.51 14.27 3.41
C ALA A 145 -10.73 15.40 2.70
N ASP A 146 -9.64 15.86 3.28
CA ASP A 146 -8.69 16.82 2.68
C ASP A 146 -7.60 16.14 1.83
N LEU A 147 -7.73 14.84 1.58
CA LEU A 147 -6.78 13.97 0.87
C LEU A 147 -5.40 13.82 1.57
N MET A 148 -5.28 14.28 2.81
CA MET A 148 -4.07 14.01 3.59
C MET A 148 -4.02 12.55 4.02
N PRO A 149 -2.83 11.93 4.02
CA PRO A 149 -2.65 10.55 4.46
C PRO A 149 -3.12 10.32 5.89
N ASN A 150 -3.94 9.29 6.11
CA ASN A 150 -4.40 8.92 7.45
C ASN A 150 -3.37 7.99 8.11
N VAL A 151 -2.37 8.60 8.74
CA VAL A 151 -1.30 7.89 9.46
C VAL A 151 -1.84 7.34 10.78
N ILE A 152 -1.55 6.07 11.05
CA ILE A 152 -1.97 5.40 12.27
C ILE A 152 -0.91 5.61 13.38
N THR A 153 -1.37 6.00 14.55
CA THR A 153 -0.52 6.24 15.72
C THR A 153 -0.78 5.21 16.83
N LEU A 154 0.18 5.03 17.73
CA LEU A 154 0.00 4.20 18.93
C LEU A 154 -1.21 4.65 19.77
N SER A 155 -1.42 5.97 19.89
CA SER A 155 -2.58 6.52 20.60
C SER A 155 -3.91 6.08 19.95
N ARG A 156 -3.99 6.08 18.62
CA ARG A 156 -5.19 5.61 17.89
C ARG A 156 -5.46 4.14 18.14
N ILE A 157 -4.42 3.29 18.12
CA ILE A 157 -4.56 1.85 18.39
C ILE A 157 -5.05 1.63 19.81
N ARG A 158 -4.41 2.24 20.81
CA ARG A 158 -4.77 2.09 22.23
C ARG A 158 -6.18 2.59 22.54
N THR A 159 -6.56 3.73 21.96
CA THR A 159 -7.93 4.25 22.08
C THR A 159 -8.95 3.33 21.41
N GLY A 160 -8.61 2.77 20.24
CA GLY A 160 -9.43 1.79 19.54
C GLY A 160 -9.64 0.52 20.38
N ALA A 161 -8.57 -0.01 20.96
CA ALA A 161 -8.62 -1.20 21.82
C ALA A 161 -9.49 -1.00 23.08
N GLN A 162 -9.49 0.20 23.66
CA GLN A 162 -10.37 0.53 24.79
C GLN A 162 -11.85 0.63 24.40
N ARG A 163 -12.15 1.14 23.20
CA ARG A 163 -13.53 1.40 22.74
C ARG A 163 -14.19 0.21 22.05
N GLN A 164 -13.41 -0.62 21.38
CA GLN A 164 -13.87 -1.73 20.54
C GLN A 164 -12.89 -2.90 20.65
N PRO A 165 -12.73 -3.50 21.87
CA PRO A 165 -11.70 -4.52 22.11
C PRO A 165 -11.77 -5.70 21.16
N GLU A 166 -12.96 -6.07 20.68
CA GLU A 166 -13.19 -7.19 19.76
C GLU A 166 -12.39 -7.09 18.44
N TYR A 167 -11.93 -5.90 18.06
CA TYR A 167 -11.07 -5.70 16.88
C TYR A 167 -9.57 -5.74 17.19
N TYR A 168 -9.20 -5.66 18.46
CA TYR A 168 -7.82 -5.53 18.92
C TYR A 168 -7.33 -6.69 19.79
N ASP A 169 -8.24 -7.50 20.33
CA ASP A 169 -7.91 -8.64 21.18
C ASP A 169 -7.13 -9.74 20.44
N GLY A 170 -6.59 -10.71 21.22
CA GLY A 170 -5.94 -11.89 20.70
C GLY A 170 -4.62 -11.61 19.97
N GLY A 171 -3.81 -10.69 20.50
CA GLY A 171 -2.49 -10.34 19.96
C GLY A 171 -2.50 -9.34 18.81
N ARG A 172 -3.69 -8.85 18.39
CA ARG A 172 -3.83 -7.88 17.29
C ARG A 172 -3.30 -6.51 17.67
N GLN A 173 -3.57 -6.05 18.91
CA GLN A 173 -3.08 -4.76 19.39
C GLN A 173 -1.55 -4.72 19.37
N GLU A 174 -0.90 -5.71 19.95
CA GLU A 174 0.56 -5.80 20.03
C GLU A 174 1.20 -5.87 18.65
N MET A 175 0.58 -6.60 17.70
CA MET A 175 1.04 -6.67 16.33
C MET A 175 0.93 -5.31 15.64
N MET A 176 -0.20 -4.59 15.81
CA MET A 176 -0.40 -3.26 15.24
C MET A 176 0.55 -2.22 15.85
N GLU A 177 0.79 -2.27 17.17
CA GLU A 177 1.74 -1.36 17.84
C GLU A 177 3.16 -1.57 17.32
N ARG A 178 3.62 -2.83 17.19
CA ARG A 178 4.91 -3.13 16.54
C ARG A 178 5.00 -2.62 15.11
N ALA A 179 3.92 -2.73 14.34
CA ALA A 179 3.88 -2.21 12.98
C ALA A 179 4.02 -0.68 12.93
N VAL A 180 3.39 0.05 13.86
CA VAL A 180 3.54 1.52 13.97
C VAL A 180 4.95 1.90 14.43
N GLU A 181 5.54 1.16 15.37
CA GLU A 181 6.91 1.40 15.82
C GLU A 181 7.93 1.17 14.69
N ALA A 182 7.74 0.12 13.91
CA ALA A 182 8.58 -0.20 12.76
C ALA A 182 8.37 0.74 11.56
N ASN A 183 7.15 1.28 11.39
CA ASN A 183 6.81 2.24 10.36
C ASN A 183 5.89 3.34 10.90
N PRO A 184 6.42 4.43 11.45
CA PRO A 184 5.64 5.54 12.00
C PRO A 184 4.77 6.29 10.98
N LEU A 185 4.89 5.97 9.69
CA LEU A 185 4.06 6.51 8.62
C LEU A 185 3.05 5.50 8.09
N ILE A 186 2.89 4.37 8.79
CA ILE A 186 1.94 3.33 8.39
C ILE A 186 0.52 3.89 8.33
N ARG A 187 -0.20 3.54 7.28
CA ARG A 187 -1.61 3.90 7.11
C ARG A 187 -2.49 2.71 7.46
N GLY A 188 -3.78 2.98 7.63
CA GLY A 188 -4.74 1.93 7.88
C GLY A 188 -6.13 2.31 7.42
N ALA A 189 -6.89 1.30 7.02
CA ALA A 189 -8.27 1.42 6.58
C ALA A 189 -9.05 0.15 6.91
N ASP A 190 -10.36 0.20 6.89
CA ASP A 190 -11.16 -1.02 6.72
C ASP A 190 -11.30 -1.39 5.21
N CYS A 191 -12.03 -2.45 4.91
CA CYS A 191 -12.12 -2.93 3.52
C CYS A 191 -12.73 -1.90 2.57
N SER A 192 -13.79 -1.22 2.96
CA SER A 192 -14.43 -0.16 2.18
C SER A 192 -13.65 1.15 2.22
N GLY A 193 -13.10 1.52 3.36
CA GLY A 193 -12.29 2.71 3.52
C GLY A 193 -10.98 2.67 2.73
N GLY A 194 -10.42 1.48 2.49
CA GLY A 194 -9.33 1.27 1.56
C GLY A 194 -9.73 1.64 0.13
N VAL A 195 -10.81 1.06 -0.37
CA VAL A 195 -11.34 1.33 -1.71
C VAL A 195 -11.77 2.79 -1.87
N VAL A 196 -12.54 3.32 -0.91
CA VAL A 196 -12.97 4.74 -0.90
C VAL A 196 -11.77 5.69 -0.94
N GLY A 197 -10.74 5.41 -0.13
CA GLY A 197 -9.53 6.22 -0.10
C GLY A 197 -8.81 6.26 -1.43
N LEU A 198 -8.67 5.12 -2.11
CA LEU A 198 -8.06 5.03 -3.43
C LEU A 198 -8.85 5.82 -4.49
N LEU A 199 -10.19 5.70 -4.49
CA LEU A 199 -11.07 6.43 -5.41
C LEU A 199 -11.02 7.95 -5.19
N ARG A 200 -11.00 8.39 -3.93
CA ARG A 200 -10.82 9.81 -3.56
C ARG A 200 -9.47 10.35 -4.04
N HIS A 201 -8.41 9.60 -3.77
CA HIS A 201 -7.05 10.00 -4.12
C HIS A 201 -6.84 10.08 -5.65
N ALA A 202 -7.47 9.17 -6.39
CA ALA A 202 -7.49 9.21 -7.87
C ALA A 202 -8.38 10.34 -8.44
N GLY A 203 -9.11 11.08 -7.60
CA GLY A 203 -9.97 12.19 -8.03
C GLY A 203 -11.23 11.77 -8.79
N VAL A 204 -11.58 10.46 -8.82
CA VAL A 204 -12.73 9.94 -9.58
C VAL A 204 -14.05 10.06 -8.82
N VAL A 205 -13.98 10.32 -7.53
CA VAL A 205 -15.13 10.60 -6.67
C VAL A 205 -14.85 11.84 -5.83
N LYS A 206 -15.91 12.47 -5.29
CA LYS A 206 -15.75 13.65 -4.42
C LYS A 206 -14.99 13.27 -3.14
N PRO A 207 -14.24 14.20 -2.51
CA PRO A 207 -13.55 13.96 -1.24
C PRO A 207 -14.44 13.49 -0.10
N THR A 208 -15.74 13.84 -0.13
CA THR A 208 -16.76 13.42 0.85
C THR A 208 -17.46 12.09 0.50
N PHE A 209 -17.13 11.48 -0.65
CA PHE A 209 -17.71 10.19 -1.05
C PHE A 209 -17.35 9.11 -0.02
N ASP A 210 -18.34 8.37 0.45
CA ASP A 210 -18.15 7.26 1.37
C ASP A 210 -19.24 6.19 1.15
N LEU A 211 -18.82 4.94 1.04
CA LEU A 211 -19.71 3.79 0.87
C LEU A 211 -19.17 2.58 1.62
N ALA A 212 -20.01 1.89 2.36
CA ALA A 212 -19.70 0.57 2.90
C ALA A 212 -19.63 -0.48 1.77
N ALA A 213 -19.04 -1.65 2.06
CA ALA A 213 -18.85 -2.73 1.09
C ALA A 213 -20.13 -3.12 0.34
N ASP A 214 -21.23 -3.37 1.07
CA ASP A 214 -22.51 -3.73 0.45
C ASP A 214 -23.18 -2.54 -0.26
N GLY A 215 -22.84 -1.31 0.13
CA GLY A 215 -23.28 -0.08 -0.54
C GLY A 215 -22.72 0.03 -1.96
N PHE A 216 -21.49 -0.43 -2.20
CA PHE A 216 -20.93 -0.51 -3.55
C PHE A 216 -21.72 -1.47 -4.43
N ALA A 217 -22.06 -2.66 -3.93
CA ALA A 217 -22.83 -3.66 -4.68
C ALA A 217 -24.28 -3.20 -4.98
N ALA A 218 -24.86 -2.37 -4.11
CA ALA A 218 -26.21 -1.81 -4.28
C ALA A 218 -26.24 -0.50 -5.09
N SER A 219 -25.07 0.09 -5.40
CA SER A 219 -24.98 1.39 -6.05
C SER A 219 -25.40 1.35 -7.52
N LYS A 220 -26.24 2.28 -7.95
CA LYS A 220 -26.61 2.46 -9.37
C LYS A 220 -25.42 2.93 -10.24
N SER A 221 -24.35 3.43 -9.62
CA SER A 221 -23.12 3.84 -10.31
C SER A 221 -22.12 2.68 -10.48
N VAL A 222 -22.56 1.46 -10.21
CA VAL A 222 -21.72 0.27 -10.30
C VAL A 222 -22.50 -0.83 -11.07
N LYS A 223 -21.87 -1.36 -12.11
CA LYS A 223 -22.41 -2.46 -12.90
C LYS A 223 -21.92 -3.79 -12.35
N HIS A 224 -22.80 -4.77 -12.19
CA HIS A 224 -22.41 -6.16 -11.97
C HIS A 224 -21.90 -6.77 -13.28
N ILE A 225 -20.77 -7.45 -13.23
CA ILE A 225 -20.11 -8.09 -14.38
C ILE A 225 -19.78 -9.55 -14.07
N ALA A 226 -19.47 -10.34 -15.08
CA ALA A 226 -18.93 -11.68 -14.90
C ALA A 226 -17.45 -11.63 -14.48
N GLN A 227 -16.96 -12.66 -13.78
CA GLN A 227 -15.56 -12.74 -13.36
C GLN A 227 -14.57 -12.63 -14.55
N GLY A 228 -14.93 -13.22 -15.69
CA GLY A 228 -14.09 -13.18 -16.92
C GLY A 228 -14.02 -11.79 -17.59
N GLU A 229 -14.86 -10.85 -17.17
CA GLU A 229 -14.87 -9.47 -17.67
C GLU A 229 -14.03 -8.51 -16.83
N LEU A 230 -13.40 -8.99 -15.73
CA LEU A 230 -12.64 -8.15 -14.80
C LEU A 230 -11.53 -7.38 -15.52
N LEU A 231 -11.51 -6.07 -15.31
CA LEU A 231 -10.44 -5.16 -15.68
C LEU A 231 -9.75 -4.60 -14.44
N PRO A 232 -8.45 -4.24 -14.51
CA PRO A 232 -7.77 -3.59 -13.39
C PRO A 232 -8.59 -2.44 -12.80
N ALA A 233 -8.59 -2.31 -11.48
CA ALA A 233 -9.42 -1.40 -10.68
C ALA A 233 -10.92 -1.72 -10.61
N ASP A 234 -11.43 -2.79 -11.23
CA ASP A 234 -12.77 -3.28 -10.88
C ASP A 234 -12.81 -3.76 -9.43
N LEU A 235 -13.99 -3.82 -8.82
CA LEU A 235 -14.16 -4.17 -7.42
C LEU A 235 -14.63 -5.61 -7.28
N LEU A 236 -14.14 -6.25 -6.23
CA LEU A 236 -14.48 -7.62 -5.86
C LEU A 236 -15.31 -7.56 -4.57
N HIS A 237 -16.46 -8.18 -4.55
CA HIS A 237 -17.38 -8.06 -3.44
C HIS A 237 -17.87 -9.43 -2.95
N LYS A 238 -18.09 -9.50 -1.68
CA LYS A 238 -18.92 -10.49 -0.97
C LYS A 238 -19.61 -9.76 0.19
N SER A 239 -20.69 -10.30 0.72
CA SER A 239 -21.42 -9.65 1.82
C SER A 239 -20.48 -9.19 2.94
N GLY A 240 -20.54 -7.91 3.27
CA GLY A 240 -19.73 -7.25 4.30
C GLY A 240 -18.26 -7.05 3.96
N HIS A 241 -17.81 -7.35 2.73
CA HIS A 241 -16.40 -7.21 2.38
C HIS A 241 -16.19 -6.81 0.91
N ILE A 242 -15.18 -6.01 0.67
CA ILE A 242 -14.81 -5.51 -0.66
C ILE A 242 -13.29 -5.46 -0.84
N GLY A 243 -12.83 -5.68 -2.06
CA GLY A 243 -11.45 -5.54 -2.49
C GLY A 243 -11.36 -4.92 -3.88
N LEU A 244 -10.16 -4.63 -4.33
CA LEU A 244 -9.86 -4.06 -5.63
C LEU A 244 -9.15 -5.11 -6.49
N TYR A 245 -9.60 -5.31 -7.72
CA TYR A 245 -8.90 -6.16 -8.69
C TYR A 245 -7.65 -5.44 -9.23
N ALA A 246 -6.48 -6.01 -8.97
CA ALA A 246 -5.22 -5.43 -9.41
C ALA A 246 -4.85 -5.81 -10.86
N GLY A 247 -5.48 -6.83 -11.43
CA GLY A 247 -5.09 -7.43 -12.70
C GLY A 247 -4.34 -8.75 -12.53
N GLY A 248 -4.14 -9.51 -13.60
CA GLY A 248 -3.36 -10.75 -13.58
C GLY A 248 -3.87 -11.83 -12.62
N GLY A 249 -5.14 -11.78 -12.22
CA GLY A 249 -5.74 -12.69 -11.24
C GLY A 249 -5.47 -12.34 -9.78
N TYR A 250 -4.99 -11.12 -9.49
CA TYR A 250 -4.71 -10.62 -8.14
C TYR A 250 -5.72 -9.58 -7.66
N ALA A 251 -5.88 -9.50 -6.35
CA ALA A 251 -6.70 -8.51 -5.66
C ALA A 251 -5.94 -7.88 -4.49
N VAL A 252 -6.23 -6.61 -4.22
CA VAL A 252 -5.79 -5.90 -3.02
C VAL A 252 -6.99 -5.76 -2.09
N GLU A 253 -6.85 -6.18 -0.83
CA GLU A 253 -7.96 -6.19 0.11
C GLU A 253 -7.50 -5.98 1.56
N TRP A 254 -8.23 -5.19 2.34
CA TRP A 254 -8.03 -5.02 3.78
C TRP A 254 -8.86 -6.06 4.52
N MET A 255 -8.19 -7.07 5.10
CA MET A 255 -8.82 -8.32 5.53
C MET A 255 -9.27 -8.39 7.00
N GLY A 256 -8.80 -7.51 7.85
CA GLY A 256 -9.09 -7.51 9.29
C GLY A 256 -7.83 -7.28 10.13
N GLY A 257 -8.03 -7.11 11.46
CA GLY A 257 -6.98 -6.68 12.36
C GLY A 257 -5.73 -7.57 12.43
N ALA A 258 -5.86 -8.89 12.22
CA ALA A 258 -4.73 -9.81 12.22
C ALA A 258 -3.98 -9.89 10.87
N TYR A 259 -4.51 -9.29 9.81
CA TYR A 259 -4.05 -9.48 8.44
C TYR A 259 -3.57 -8.19 7.79
N GLY A 260 -4.19 -7.04 8.12
CA GLY A 260 -3.94 -5.78 7.40
C GLY A 260 -4.39 -5.84 5.94
N CYS A 261 -3.68 -5.11 5.08
CA CYS A 261 -3.90 -5.14 3.63
C CYS A 261 -3.06 -6.23 2.98
N GLN A 262 -3.68 -7.03 2.12
CA GLN A 262 -3.05 -8.20 1.49
C GLN A 262 -3.19 -8.15 -0.03
N LEU A 263 -2.19 -8.67 -0.72
CA LEU A 263 -2.31 -9.09 -2.11
C LEU A 263 -2.76 -10.56 -2.14
N THR A 264 -3.92 -10.82 -2.70
CA THR A 264 -4.50 -12.16 -2.74
C THR A 264 -4.77 -12.64 -4.16
N ARG A 265 -4.89 -13.95 -4.38
CA ARG A 265 -5.39 -14.50 -5.64
C ARG A 265 -6.91 -14.48 -5.65
N VAL A 266 -7.52 -14.00 -6.75
CA VAL A 266 -8.99 -14.01 -6.91
C VAL A 266 -9.56 -15.41 -6.83
N ALA A 267 -8.89 -16.40 -7.45
CA ALA A 267 -9.33 -17.80 -7.49
C ALA A 267 -9.13 -18.56 -6.18
N ALA A 268 -8.19 -18.12 -5.33
CA ALA A 268 -7.85 -18.83 -4.10
C ALA A 268 -7.33 -17.82 -3.06
N ARG A 269 -8.25 -17.25 -2.29
CA ARG A 269 -7.93 -16.24 -1.28
C ARG A 269 -7.18 -16.86 -0.12
N ARG A 270 -5.86 -16.75 -0.15
CA ARG A 270 -4.95 -17.10 0.94
C ARG A 270 -4.39 -15.82 1.52
N VAL A 271 -4.36 -15.73 2.83
CA VAL A 271 -4.06 -14.51 3.58
C VAL A 271 -3.09 -14.85 4.70
N TRP A 272 -2.04 -14.08 4.85
CA TRP A 272 -1.10 -14.24 5.95
C TRP A 272 -1.66 -13.63 7.24
N ASN A 273 -1.78 -14.44 8.29
CA ASN A 273 -2.16 -13.99 9.63
C ASN A 273 -0.90 -13.63 10.41
N PHE A 274 -0.65 -12.34 10.62
CA PHE A 274 0.55 -11.84 11.31
C PHE A 274 0.58 -12.16 12.81
N VAL A 275 -0.57 -12.43 13.42
CA VAL A 275 -0.65 -12.83 14.83
C VAL A 275 -0.31 -14.31 15.01
N LYS A 276 -0.81 -15.15 14.10
CA LYS A 276 -0.61 -16.61 14.16
C LYS A 276 0.63 -17.10 13.40
N GLY A 277 1.25 -16.25 12.57
CA GLY A 277 2.41 -16.61 11.75
C GLY A 277 2.12 -17.71 10.72
N LYS A 278 0.92 -17.71 10.12
CA LYS A 278 0.52 -18.73 9.12
C LYS A 278 -0.48 -18.19 8.11
N GLU A 279 -0.56 -18.87 6.96
CA GLU A 279 -1.62 -18.63 5.98
C GLU A 279 -2.97 -19.19 6.46
N GLU A 280 -4.04 -18.46 6.12
CA GLU A 280 -5.43 -18.88 6.29
C GLU A 280 -6.19 -18.74 4.98
N ARG A 281 -7.20 -19.59 4.77
CA ARG A 281 -8.06 -19.55 3.58
C ARG A 281 -9.32 -18.77 3.88
N PHE A 282 -9.74 -17.97 2.90
CA PHE A 282 -10.99 -17.22 2.93
C PHE A 282 -11.93 -17.64 1.80
N GLY A 283 -13.24 -17.46 2.02
CA GLY A 283 -14.26 -17.79 1.02
C GLY A 283 -14.12 -16.95 -0.25
N ALA A 284 -14.58 -17.51 -1.37
CA ALA A 284 -14.52 -16.86 -2.68
C ALA A 284 -15.28 -15.51 -2.70
N TRP A 285 -14.96 -14.69 -3.66
CA TRP A 285 -15.76 -13.53 -4.07
C TRP A 285 -17.07 -14.00 -4.67
N THR A 286 -18.15 -13.26 -4.41
CA THR A 286 -19.49 -13.62 -4.88
C THR A 286 -20.05 -12.67 -5.93
N SER A 287 -19.45 -11.49 -6.07
CA SER A 287 -19.84 -10.47 -7.03
C SER A 287 -18.63 -9.74 -7.57
N PHE A 288 -18.69 -9.35 -8.83
CA PHE A 288 -17.68 -8.58 -9.52
C PHE A 288 -18.34 -7.31 -10.03
N LEU A 289 -17.73 -6.16 -9.73
CA LEU A 289 -18.37 -4.88 -9.84
C LEU A 289 -17.49 -3.93 -10.66
N ARG A 290 -18.09 -3.27 -11.65
CA ARG A 290 -17.43 -2.22 -12.43
C ARG A 290 -18.04 -0.87 -12.12
N PRO A 291 -17.31 0.02 -11.46
CA PRO A 291 -17.71 1.41 -11.30
C PRO A 291 -17.78 2.13 -12.67
N ASN A 292 -18.70 3.09 -12.79
CA ASN A 292 -18.84 3.93 -13.97
C ASN A 292 -18.15 5.28 -13.83
N TRP A 293 -17.27 5.42 -12.85
CA TRP A 293 -16.55 6.67 -12.57
C TRP A 293 -15.26 6.83 -13.36
N TYR A 294 -14.76 5.73 -14.01
CA TYR A 294 -13.51 5.71 -14.79
C TYR A 294 -13.47 4.62 -15.87
#